data_a57b34ecf7bbcef8a9badb5d8941b771
#
_entry.id   a57b34ecf7bbcef8a9badb5d8941b771
#
_cell.length_a   1.000
_cell.length_b   1.000
_cell.length_c   1.000
_cell.angle_alpha   90.00
_cell.angle_beta   90.00
_cell.angle_gamma   90.00
#
_symmetry.space_group_name_H-M   'P 1'
#
loop_
_entity.id
_entity.type
_entity.pdbx_description
1 polymer ?
#
loop_
_entity_poly.entity_id
_entity_poly.type
_entity_poly.pdbx_seq_one_letter_code
_entity_poly.pdbx_strand_id
1 'polypeptide(L)'
;LHYRIAVRHESGRKISDYFVVEAAMNYRLPEISQQQRSGFPKSKRSPLFKQGIETWAKECGGIIVVHHAIAEDCLSALLEQQGLTTLVIFEDEIKLNAFRKNWYASGIYGTHVTAQLAKDLPLEFANGVLVDVSALRQAIDWLSPSGSLLCVSNDQPKASAYRDVDFAWSNFADGLWLGVHSALEQLSKWDHQYGSPSNASFVNESLGGVDDTSDLEVRWLGRPGADFGIDRNPRMPAPLVVGGRLFHQGMNRMIAVDAFNGAILWSLEIPKLRRVNIPRDCGNWCADESRVYAAVEDQLWVINAATGEMLHTIEPPERYGSGFDWGFVATTANNLVGTVVPSGGIYEDFWDKPSWYDGINDAAASKVCGRNLMVFDKKYGDLRWQREADAILHSTITIHQDHVFFVEVKDPGLDQSSSGRLSDSQIWSNASVVCVDLQSGEEKWASAVPTSKSVEVIAFGLADDDQFILETSSNGQFHLASFDSATGKSRWTKSSKWSEDNHGGHMQHAVLMDGKIFLQPSILDASTGEILKTDTLGKRRGCATPIGAGGSIIYRGGTGPVSLWSLESEQPSEFARLRPSCWLSTIPAHGMLFSPEAGGGCSCGGWMECSIGFAPRRNRLPYAEPKD
;
A
#
# COMPACT_ATOMS: atom_id res chain seq x y z
N LEU A 1 -5.74 -19.56 12.62
CA LEU A 1 -6.01 -19.85 14.05
C LEU A 1 -5.71 -21.30 14.35
N HIS A 2 -4.95 -21.58 15.40
CA HIS A 2 -4.61 -22.93 15.84
C HIS A 2 -5.58 -23.37 16.93
N TYR A 3 -6.25 -24.48 16.74
CA TYR A 3 -7.20 -25.01 17.67
C TYR A 3 -6.77 -26.38 18.19
N ARG A 4 -7.09 -26.66 19.47
CA ARG A 4 -7.09 -28.00 20.04
C ARG A 4 -8.47 -28.32 20.58
N ILE A 5 -8.95 -29.49 20.32
CA ILE A 5 -10.15 -30.01 20.96
C ILE A 5 -9.72 -30.79 22.19
N ALA A 6 -10.21 -30.38 23.36
CA ALA A 6 -10.02 -31.10 24.61
C ALA A 6 -11.34 -31.74 25.03
N VAL A 7 -11.37 -33.04 25.03
CA VAL A 7 -12.54 -33.82 25.51
C VAL A 7 -12.23 -34.36 26.90
N ARG A 8 -13.08 -34.06 27.89
CA ARG A 8 -13.00 -34.63 29.22
C ARG A 8 -13.90 -35.85 29.27
N HIS A 9 -13.32 -36.99 29.48
CA HIS A 9 -14.02 -38.28 29.60
C HIS A 9 -13.69 -38.87 30.97
N GLU A 10 -14.49 -39.83 31.44
CA GLU A 10 -14.26 -40.54 32.72
C GLU A 10 -12.86 -41.18 32.82
N SER A 11 -12.26 -41.54 31.69
CA SER A 11 -10.91 -42.08 31.59
C SER A 11 -9.80 -41.06 31.54
N GLY A 12 -10.10 -39.75 31.67
CA GLY A 12 -9.16 -38.66 31.62
C GLY A 12 -9.39 -37.68 30.48
N ARG A 13 -8.54 -36.63 30.39
CA ARG A 13 -8.60 -35.59 29.36
C ARG A 13 -7.83 -36.04 28.13
N LYS A 14 -8.51 -36.23 27.00
CA LYS A 14 -7.88 -36.42 25.69
C LYS A 14 -7.82 -35.09 24.99
N ILE A 15 -6.65 -34.75 24.44
CA ILE A 15 -6.42 -33.53 23.66
C ILE A 15 -6.02 -33.96 22.26
N SER A 16 -6.67 -33.40 21.25
CA SER A 16 -6.28 -33.60 19.84
C SER A 16 -4.92 -33.01 19.54
N ASP A 17 -4.30 -33.41 18.46
CA ASP A 17 -3.23 -32.65 17.82
C ASP A 17 -3.74 -31.29 17.38
N TYR A 18 -2.83 -30.37 17.10
CA TYR A 18 -3.19 -29.07 16.54
C TYR A 18 -3.76 -29.27 15.14
N PHE A 19 -4.82 -28.56 14.85
CA PHE A 19 -5.29 -28.37 13.50
C PHE A 19 -5.43 -26.88 13.22
N VAL A 20 -5.14 -26.50 12.00
CA VAL A 20 -5.25 -25.14 11.52
C VAL A 20 -6.61 -25.00 10.85
N VAL A 21 -7.42 -24.08 11.32
CA VAL A 21 -8.59 -23.64 10.59
C VAL A 21 -8.23 -22.31 9.94
N GLU A 22 -8.07 -22.31 8.65
CA GLU A 22 -8.03 -21.08 7.86
C GLU A 22 -9.46 -20.57 7.73
N ALA A 23 -9.83 -19.64 8.58
CA ALA A 23 -11.04 -18.88 8.35
C ALA A 23 -10.70 -17.78 7.34
N ALA A 24 -11.04 -17.99 6.08
CA ALA A 24 -11.09 -16.93 5.11
C ALA A 24 -12.11 -15.90 5.61
N MET A 25 -11.64 -14.78 6.13
CA MET A 25 -12.53 -13.69 6.53
C MET A 25 -12.92 -12.93 5.28
N ASN A 26 -13.99 -13.35 4.67
CA ASN A 26 -14.67 -12.59 3.64
C ASN A 26 -15.30 -11.38 4.30
N TYR A 27 -14.68 -10.21 4.13
CA TYR A 27 -15.26 -8.93 4.55
C TYR A 27 -16.39 -8.53 3.58
N ARG A 28 -17.40 -9.37 3.45
CA ARG A 28 -18.57 -9.07 2.63
C ARG A 28 -19.75 -8.74 3.54
N LEU A 29 -20.51 -7.75 3.15
CA LEU A 29 -21.80 -7.51 3.79
C LEU A 29 -22.68 -8.76 3.61
N PRO A 30 -23.52 -9.10 4.59
CA PRO A 30 -24.47 -10.20 4.47
C PRO A 30 -25.36 -10.01 3.23
N GLU A 31 -25.68 -11.09 2.55
CA GLU A 31 -26.61 -11.02 1.41
C GLU A 31 -28.01 -10.62 1.88
N ILE A 32 -28.63 -9.70 1.14
CA ILE A 32 -30.02 -9.30 1.39
C ILE A 32 -30.94 -10.39 0.88
N SER A 33 -31.73 -10.99 1.77
CA SER A 33 -32.66 -12.05 1.43
C SER A 33 -33.80 -11.59 0.50
N GLN A 34 -34.39 -12.51 -0.23
CA GLN A 34 -35.53 -12.21 -1.10
C GLN A 34 -36.72 -11.62 -0.33
N GLN A 35 -36.95 -12.06 0.93
CA GLN A 35 -37.98 -11.53 1.79
C GLN A 35 -37.71 -10.05 2.13
N GLN A 36 -36.48 -9.69 2.46
CA GLN A 36 -36.08 -8.30 2.72
C GLN A 36 -36.25 -7.43 1.46
N ARG A 37 -35.84 -7.95 0.28
CA ARG A 37 -35.99 -7.24 -1.01
C ARG A 37 -37.45 -6.94 -1.36
N SER A 38 -38.39 -7.80 -0.98
CA SER A 38 -39.82 -7.58 -1.26
C SER A 38 -40.40 -6.35 -0.58
N GLY A 39 -39.76 -5.86 0.49
CA GLY A 39 -40.13 -4.65 1.21
C GLY A 39 -39.54 -3.35 0.67
N PHE A 40 -38.69 -3.42 -0.37
CA PHE A 40 -38.03 -2.21 -0.89
C PHE A 40 -39.01 -1.30 -1.62
N PRO A 41 -38.80 0.04 -1.55
CA PRO A 41 -39.57 0.98 -2.32
C PRO A 41 -39.50 0.66 -3.82
N LYS A 42 -40.62 0.72 -4.49
CA LYS A 42 -40.64 0.57 -5.96
C LYS A 42 -40.45 1.94 -6.60
N SER A 43 -39.35 2.11 -7.30
CA SER A 43 -39.12 3.33 -8.07
C SER A 43 -40.24 3.55 -9.11
N LYS A 44 -40.63 4.82 -9.25
CA LYS A 44 -41.58 5.27 -10.28
C LYS A 44 -40.86 5.72 -11.54
N ARG A 45 -39.54 5.71 -11.56
CA ARG A 45 -38.70 6.11 -12.69
C ARG A 45 -38.59 5.01 -13.76
N SER A 46 -38.10 5.39 -14.91
CA SER A 46 -37.90 4.47 -16.04
C SER A 46 -36.92 3.33 -15.73
N PRO A 47 -36.99 2.19 -16.43
CA PRO A 47 -35.99 1.13 -16.32
C PRO A 47 -34.55 1.61 -16.63
N LEU A 48 -34.38 2.55 -17.57
CA LEU A 48 -33.09 3.14 -17.93
C LEU A 48 -32.49 3.95 -16.77
N PHE A 49 -33.32 4.70 -16.03
CA PHE A 49 -32.93 5.41 -14.83
C PHE A 49 -32.39 4.43 -13.78
N LYS A 50 -33.12 3.34 -13.50
CA LYS A 50 -32.68 2.31 -12.57
C LYS A 50 -31.36 1.69 -13.00
N GLN A 51 -31.24 1.27 -14.26
CA GLN A 51 -30.03 0.69 -14.81
C GLN A 51 -28.82 1.65 -14.73
N GLY A 52 -29.04 2.95 -14.96
CA GLY A 52 -28.01 3.96 -14.80
C GLY A 52 -27.46 4.00 -13.38
N ILE A 53 -28.34 4.00 -12.35
CA ILE A 53 -27.92 3.97 -10.95
C ILE A 53 -27.14 2.68 -10.63
N GLU A 54 -27.61 1.52 -11.09
CA GLU A 54 -26.93 0.24 -10.87
C GLU A 54 -25.52 0.22 -11.45
N THR A 55 -25.37 0.71 -12.68
CA THR A 55 -24.06 0.80 -13.36
C THR A 55 -23.12 1.71 -12.61
N TRP A 56 -23.55 2.93 -12.29
CA TRP A 56 -22.74 3.89 -11.55
C TRP A 56 -22.36 3.38 -10.16
N ALA A 57 -23.32 2.82 -9.43
CA ALA A 57 -23.09 2.31 -8.07
C ALA A 57 -22.07 1.16 -8.03
N LYS A 58 -22.07 0.30 -9.04
CA LYS A 58 -21.09 -0.78 -9.19
C LYS A 58 -19.67 -0.25 -9.41
N GLU A 59 -19.54 0.86 -10.12
CA GLU A 59 -18.24 1.50 -10.37
C GLU A 59 -17.73 2.28 -9.16
N CYS A 60 -18.62 2.92 -8.39
CA CYS A 60 -18.25 3.69 -7.19
C CYS A 60 -17.70 2.80 -6.07
N GLY A 61 -18.40 1.73 -5.71
CA GLY A 61 -18.12 0.96 -4.51
C GLY A 61 -18.30 1.76 -3.21
N GLY A 62 -18.01 1.16 -2.07
CA GLY A 62 -17.88 1.84 -0.78
C GLY A 62 -19.14 2.55 -0.25
N ILE A 63 -19.04 3.83 0.09
CA ILE A 63 -20.10 4.62 0.71
C ILE A 63 -20.78 5.52 -0.32
N ILE A 64 -22.09 5.33 -0.51
CA ILE A 64 -22.90 6.18 -1.35
C ILE A 64 -23.85 7.01 -0.49
N VAL A 65 -23.77 8.33 -0.63
CA VAL A 65 -24.69 9.28 -0.03
C VAL A 65 -25.87 9.56 -0.96
N VAL A 66 -27.09 9.49 -0.44
CA VAL A 66 -28.32 9.74 -1.19
C VAL A 66 -29.16 10.81 -0.51
N HIS A 67 -29.51 11.84 -1.23
CA HIS A 67 -30.43 12.86 -0.72
C HIS A 67 -31.86 12.29 -0.56
N HIS A 68 -32.51 12.56 0.58
CA HIS A 68 -33.80 11.96 0.92
C HIS A 68 -34.90 12.17 -0.11
N ALA A 69 -34.86 13.29 -0.84
CA ALA A 69 -35.90 13.63 -1.83
C ALA A 69 -35.99 12.63 -2.99
N ILE A 70 -34.90 11.93 -3.28
CA ILE A 70 -34.82 10.95 -4.37
C ILE A 70 -34.60 9.51 -3.87
N ALA A 71 -34.51 9.32 -2.55
CA ALA A 71 -34.16 8.02 -1.95
C ALA A 71 -35.13 6.89 -2.33
N GLU A 72 -36.45 7.17 -2.36
CA GLU A 72 -37.45 6.17 -2.74
C GLU A 72 -37.27 5.65 -4.18
N ASP A 73 -36.81 6.49 -5.07
CA ASP A 73 -36.57 6.12 -6.47
C ASP A 73 -35.26 5.34 -6.67
N CYS A 74 -34.27 5.50 -5.77
CA CYS A 74 -32.90 5.03 -5.98
C CYS A 74 -32.52 3.83 -5.11
N LEU A 75 -33.07 3.71 -3.88
CA LEU A 75 -32.62 2.72 -2.91
C LEU A 75 -32.72 1.28 -3.39
N SER A 76 -33.76 0.91 -4.11
CA SER A 76 -33.87 -0.47 -4.63
C SER A 76 -32.74 -0.84 -5.58
N ALA A 77 -32.27 0.10 -6.41
CA ALA A 77 -31.16 -0.11 -7.33
C ALA A 77 -29.81 -0.22 -6.58
N LEU A 78 -29.59 0.64 -5.60
CA LEU A 78 -28.37 0.65 -4.79
C LEU A 78 -28.23 -0.60 -3.93
N LEU A 79 -29.31 -1.02 -3.27
CA LEU A 79 -29.31 -2.18 -2.36
C LEU A 79 -29.22 -3.54 -3.09
N GLU A 80 -29.34 -3.56 -4.40
CA GLU A 80 -29.05 -4.75 -5.22
C GLU A 80 -27.56 -4.95 -5.48
N GLN A 81 -26.74 -3.91 -5.25
CA GLN A 81 -25.30 -3.98 -5.44
C GLN A 81 -24.58 -4.50 -4.19
N GLN A 82 -23.61 -5.38 -4.39
CA GLN A 82 -22.77 -5.90 -3.31
C GLN A 82 -21.66 -4.89 -2.95
N GLY A 83 -21.27 -4.88 -1.67
CA GLY A 83 -20.14 -4.07 -1.20
C GLY A 83 -20.45 -2.57 -1.02
N LEU A 84 -21.73 -2.17 -1.09
CA LEU A 84 -22.15 -0.80 -0.88
C LEU A 84 -22.75 -0.58 0.51
N THR A 85 -22.42 0.54 1.10
CA THR A 85 -23.14 1.12 2.24
C THR A 85 -23.86 2.38 1.77
N THR A 86 -25.18 2.41 1.86
CA THR A 86 -25.99 3.56 1.45
C THR A 86 -26.32 4.42 2.66
N LEU A 87 -26.00 5.69 2.61
CA LEU A 87 -26.33 6.70 3.62
C LEU A 87 -27.36 7.68 3.07
N VAL A 88 -28.57 7.64 3.62
CA VAL A 88 -29.63 8.61 3.24
C VAL A 88 -29.56 9.83 4.15
N ILE A 89 -29.55 11.02 3.55
CA ILE A 89 -29.41 12.28 4.27
C ILE A 89 -30.71 13.06 4.33
N PHE A 90 -30.91 13.71 5.45
CA PHE A 90 -32.09 14.51 5.76
C PHE A 90 -31.68 15.85 6.36
N GLU A 91 -32.43 16.90 6.07
CA GLU A 91 -32.32 18.20 6.73
C GLU A 91 -33.23 18.27 7.98
N ASP A 92 -34.28 17.43 8.02
CA ASP A 92 -35.32 17.43 9.01
C ASP A 92 -35.29 16.17 9.89
N GLU A 93 -35.23 16.35 11.19
CA GLU A 93 -35.13 15.24 12.17
C GLU A 93 -36.41 14.39 12.24
N ILE A 94 -37.58 14.96 11.99
CA ILE A 94 -38.85 14.22 12.02
C ILE A 94 -38.88 13.22 10.85
N LYS A 95 -38.50 13.67 9.66
CA LYS A 95 -38.38 12.82 8.46
C LYS A 95 -37.32 11.74 8.64
N LEU A 96 -36.15 12.11 9.20
CA LEU A 96 -35.10 11.17 9.54
C LEU A 96 -35.57 10.05 10.47
N ASN A 97 -36.26 10.41 11.54
CA ASN A 97 -36.76 9.43 12.52
C ASN A 97 -37.87 8.54 11.92
N ALA A 98 -38.71 9.08 11.06
CA ALA A 98 -39.70 8.30 10.32
C ALA A 98 -39.03 7.28 9.38
N PHE A 99 -38.02 7.70 8.65
CA PHE A 99 -37.22 6.82 7.79
C PHE A 99 -36.56 5.69 8.60
N ARG A 100 -35.87 6.03 9.70
CA ARG A 100 -35.22 5.05 10.57
C ARG A 100 -36.18 4.01 11.10
N LYS A 101 -37.37 4.44 11.57
CA LYS A 101 -38.41 3.55 12.08
C LYS A 101 -38.87 2.56 11.01
N ASN A 102 -39.07 3.02 9.79
CA ASN A 102 -39.55 2.18 8.69
C ASN A 102 -38.48 1.15 8.26
N TRP A 103 -37.22 1.57 8.18
CA TRP A 103 -36.13 0.70 7.73
C TRP A 103 -35.55 -0.21 8.80
N TYR A 104 -35.71 0.13 10.08
CA TYR A 104 -35.23 -0.71 11.18
C TYR A 104 -35.89 -2.10 11.18
N ALA A 105 -37.15 -2.18 10.83
CA ALA A 105 -37.89 -3.44 10.72
C ALA A 105 -37.44 -4.33 9.55
N SER A 106 -36.72 -3.77 8.57
CA SER A 106 -36.23 -4.52 7.39
C SER A 106 -35.07 -5.47 7.71
N GLY A 107 -34.37 -5.26 8.84
CA GLY A 107 -33.19 -6.05 9.22
C GLY A 107 -31.92 -5.72 8.43
N ILE A 108 -31.94 -4.67 7.58
CA ILE A 108 -30.77 -4.21 6.81
C ILE A 108 -30.32 -2.80 7.19
N TYR A 109 -31.08 -2.13 8.07
CA TYR A 109 -30.69 -0.82 8.62
C TYR A 109 -29.46 -0.99 9.53
N GLY A 110 -28.48 -0.12 9.35
CA GLY A 110 -27.20 -0.19 10.08
C GLY A 110 -26.12 -1.07 9.40
N THR A 111 -26.48 -1.85 8.38
CA THR A 111 -25.54 -2.64 7.58
C THR A 111 -25.45 -2.15 6.14
N HIS A 112 -26.54 -2.19 5.38
CA HIS A 112 -26.59 -1.78 3.97
C HIS A 112 -27.13 -0.36 3.78
N VAL A 113 -28.03 0.08 4.68
CA VAL A 113 -28.61 1.41 4.66
C VAL A 113 -28.57 2.04 6.05
N THR A 114 -28.17 3.30 6.09
CA THR A 114 -28.21 4.14 7.29
C THR A 114 -28.81 5.50 6.95
N ALA A 115 -29.11 6.32 7.96
CA ALA A 115 -29.62 7.66 7.74
C ALA A 115 -29.11 8.64 8.79
N GLN A 116 -28.76 9.85 8.37
CA GLN A 116 -28.26 10.92 9.24
C GLN A 116 -28.78 12.30 8.81
N LEU A 117 -28.59 13.30 9.67
CA LEU A 117 -28.78 14.69 9.30
C LEU A 117 -27.60 15.17 8.48
N ALA A 118 -27.87 15.95 7.44
CA ALA A 118 -26.85 16.49 6.54
C ALA A 118 -25.76 17.30 7.26
N LYS A 119 -26.17 18.06 8.29
CA LYS A 119 -25.25 18.88 9.10
C LYS A 119 -24.24 18.09 9.94
N ASP A 120 -24.52 16.80 10.19
CA ASP A 120 -23.69 15.93 11.05
C ASP A 120 -22.68 15.11 10.23
N LEU A 121 -22.62 15.30 8.91
CA LEU A 121 -21.75 14.54 8.04
C LEU A 121 -20.34 15.12 7.97
N PRO A 122 -19.32 14.26 7.95
CA PRO A 122 -17.96 14.70 7.66
C PRO A 122 -17.84 15.19 6.21
N LEU A 123 -16.80 15.98 5.94
CA LEU A 123 -16.47 16.40 4.58
C LEU A 123 -15.68 15.31 3.86
N GLU A 124 -15.80 15.23 2.53
CA GLU A 124 -14.94 14.42 1.66
C GLU A 124 -14.83 12.93 2.02
N PHE A 125 -15.95 12.31 2.37
CA PHE A 125 -15.94 10.90 2.81
C PHE A 125 -16.69 9.94 1.88
N ALA A 126 -17.51 10.46 0.96
CA ALA A 126 -18.39 9.63 0.12
C ALA A 126 -17.71 9.22 -1.19
N ASN A 127 -17.78 7.94 -1.53
CA ASN A 127 -17.34 7.43 -2.83
C ASN A 127 -18.27 7.87 -3.96
N GLY A 128 -19.56 7.93 -3.67
CA GLY A 128 -20.57 8.41 -4.58
C GLY A 128 -21.59 9.30 -3.89
N VAL A 129 -22.03 10.33 -4.56
CA VAL A 129 -23.09 11.21 -4.06
C VAL A 129 -24.21 11.29 -5.09
N LEU A 130 -25.41 10.91 -4.70
CA LEU A 130 -26.60 10.89 -5.53
C LEU A 130 -27.62 11.91 -5.00
N VAL A 131 -27.83 12.97 -5.74
CA VAL A 131 -28.65 14.11 -5.33
C VAL A 131 -29.53 14.63 -6.46
N ASP A 132 -30.57 15.35 -6.10
CA ASP A 132 -31.22 16.28 -7.03
C ASP A 132 -30.46 17.61 -7.10
N VAL A 133 -30.82 18.42 -8.09
CA VAL A 133 -30.13 19.68 -8.35
C VAL A 133 -30.18 20.67 -7.17
N SER A 134 -31.16 20.55 -6.27
CA SER A 134 -31.31 21.46 -5.13
C SER A 134 -30.26 21.26 -4.06
N ALA A 135 -29.76 20.03 -3.90
CA ALA A 135 -28.74 19.68 -2.90
C ALA A 135 -27.33 19.64 -3.50
N LEU A 136 -27.16 19.96 -4.78
CA LEU A 136 -25.91 19.80 -5.52
C LEU A 136 -24.71 20.51 -4.87
N ARG A 137 -24.88 21.73 -4.40
CA ARG A 137 -23.80 22.52 -3.79
C ARG A 137 -23.26 21.87 -2.54
N GLN A 138 -24.12 21.35 -1.69
CA GLN A 138 -23.74 20.69 -0.45
C GLN A 138 -23.15 19.29 -0.72
N ALA A 139 -23.63 18.63 -1.79
CA ALA A 139 -23.16 17.32 -2.21
C ALA A 139 -21.65 17.28 -2.51
N ILE A 140 -21.12 18.36 -3.04
CA ILE A 140 -19.70 18.50 -3.37
C ILE A 140 -18.82 18.41 -2.10
N ASP A 141 -19.30 18.93 -0.98
CA ASP A 141 -18.54 18.92 0.28
C ASP A 141 -18.39 17.51 0.87
N TRP A 142 -19.29 16.59 0.54
CA TRP A 142 -19.22 15.20 1.00
C TRP A 142 -18.41 14.29 0.11
N LEU A 143 -18.20 14.69 -1.15
CA LEU A 143 -17.52 13.87 -2.14
C LEU A 143 -16.04 13.70 -1.78
N SER A 144 -15.55 12.46 -1.79
CA SER A 144 -14.12 12.19 -1.62
C SER A 144 -13.32 12.53 -2.88
N PRO A 145 -11.99 12.69 -2.79
CA PRO A 145 -11.15 12.91 -3.97
C PRO A 145 -11.24 11.82 -5.04
N SER A 146 -11.61 10.61 -4.65
CA SER A 146 -11.84 9.46 -5.57
C SER A 146 -13.29 9.33 -6.02
N GLY A 147 -14.18 10.19 -5.53
CA GLY A 147 -15.62 10.03 -5.69
C GLY A 147 -16.17 10.57 -7.01
N SER A 148 -17.40 10.16 -7.32
CA SER A 148 -18.19 10.69 -8.45
C SER A 148 -19.58 11.12 -8.00
N LEU A 149 -20.15 12.07 -8.72
CA LEU A 149 -21.43 12.67 -8.39
C LEU A 149 -22.46 12.32 -9.46
N LEU A 150 -23.62 11.78 -9.04
CA LEU A 150 -24.75 11.54 -9.92
C LEU A 150 -25.88 12.50 -9.57
N CYS A 151 -26.24 13.37 -10.50
CA CYS A 151 -27.26 14.38 -10.31
C CYS A 151 -28.54 14.04 -11.08
N VAL A 152 -29.68 14.04 -10.39
CA VAL A 152 -30.99 13.91 -11.00
C VAL A 152 -31.46 15.28 -11.49
N SER A 153 -31.47 15.48 -12.79
CA SER A 153 -31.86 16.75 -13.44
C SER A 153 -32.30 16.56 -14.89
N ASN A 154 -33.22 17.41 -15.35
CA ASN A 154 -33.59 17.44 -16.76
C ASN A 154 -32.52 18.15 -17.62
N ASP A 155 -31.81 19.10 -17.02
CA ASP A 155 -30.77 19.91 -17.67
C ASP A 155 -29.39 19.62 -17.05
N GLN A 156 -28.33 19.94 -17.80
CA GLN A 156 -26.97 19.81 -17.30
C GLN A 156 -26.77 20.64 -16.02
N PRO A 157 -26.28 20.02 -14.94
CA PRO A 157 -26.01 20.72 -13.69
C PRO A 157 -24.94 21.81 -13.86
N LYS A 158 -25.07 22.87 -13.07
CA LYS A 158 -24.13 24.01 -13.06
C LYS A 158 -23.23 24.02 -11.82
N ALA A 159 -22.73 22.87 -11.40
CA ALA A 159 -21.74 22.81 -10.35
C ALA A 159 -20.37 23.19 -10.92
N SER A 160 -19.66 24.09 -10.22
CA SER A 160 -18.45 24.70 -10.78
C SER A 160 -17.20 23.84 -10.59
N ALA A 161 -16.80 23.55 -9.35
CA ALA A 161 -15.53 22.89 -9.10
C ALA A 161 -15.52 22.09 -7.80
N TYR A 162 -14.65 21.10 -7.74
CA TYR A 162 -14.24 20.37 -6.55
C TYR A 162 -12.74 20.58 -6.34
N ARG A 163 -12.32 21.15 -5.19
CA ARG A 163 -10.91 21.46 -4.91
C ARG A 163 -10.24 22.22 -6.06
N ASP A 164 -10.91 23.24 -6.58
CA ASP A 164 -10.46 24.04 -7.73
C ASP A 164 -10.33 23.28 -9.07
N VAL A 165 -10.83 22.04 -9.13
CA VAL A 165 -10.90 21.24 -10.34
C VAL A 165 -12.33 21.20 -10.86
N ASP A 166 -12.53 21.54 -12.11
CA ASP A 166 -13.85 21.57 -12.74
C ASP A 166 -14.45 20.15 -12.88
N PHE A 167 -15.76 20.06 -12.74
CA PHE A 167 -16.50 18.84 -13.08
C PHE A 167 -16.69 18.71 -14.58
N ALA A 168 -16.31 17.56 -15.11
CA ALA A 168 -16.76 17.12 -16.43
C ALA A 168 -18.13 16.47 -16.30
N TRP A 169 -19.17 17.11 -16.86
CA TRP A 169 -20.53 16.61 -16.83
C TRP A 169 -20.88 15.86 -18.12
N SER A 170 -21.45 14.69 -17.99
CA SER A 170 -21.98 13.91 -19.11
C SER A 170 -23.42 13.45 -18.81
N ASN A 171 -24.28 13.41 -19.86
CA ASN A 171 -25.57 12.75 -19.73
C ASN A 171 -25.35 11.26 -19.63
N PHE A 172 -25.69 10.68 -18.49
CA PHE A 172 -25.38 9.29 -18.17
C PHE A 172 -26.53 8.32 -18.47
N ALA A 173 -27.75 8.73 -18.13
CA ALA A 173 -28.98 8.00 -18.40
C ALA A 173 -30.16 8.96 -18.34
N ASP A 174 -31.39 8.45 -18.53
CA ASP A 174 -32.62 9.21 -18.50
C ASP A 174 -32.77 10.06 -17.21
N GLY A 175 -32.60 11.36 -17.32
CA GLY A 175 -32.64 12.30 -16.19
C GLY A 175 -31.46 12.17 -15.19
N LEU A 176 -30.37 11.51 -15.56
CA LEU A 176 -29.15 11.35 -14.75
C LEU A 176 -27.95 12.01 -15.43
N TRP A 177 -27.25 12.85 -14.70
CA TRP A 177 -26.01 13.48 -15.11
C TRP A 177 -24.86 13.02 -14.21
N LEU A 178 -23.81 12.49 -14.84
CA LEU A 178 -22.58 12.08 -14.15
C LEU A 178 -21.58 13.24 -14.14
N GLY A 179 -21.17 13.64 -12.95
CA GLY A 179 -20.08 14.58 -12.71
C GLY A 179 -18.83 13.86 -12.24
N VAL A 180 -17.74 14.02 -12.97
CA VAL A 180 -16.41 13.48 -12.65
C VAL A 180 -15.40 14.60 -12.58
N HIS A 181 -14.37 14.45 -11.78
CA HIS A 181 -13.26 15.41 -11.65
C HIS A 181 -11.92 14.66 -11.59
N SER A 182 -10.81 15.36 -11.87
CA SER A 182 -9.46 14.79 -11.88
C SER A 182 -8.62 15.17 -10.64
N ALA A 183 -9.26 15.53 -9.53
CA ALA A 183 -8.54 15.90 -8.31
C ALA A 183 -7.59 14.81 -7.80
N LEU A 184 -7.93 13.55 -8.01
CA LEU A 184 -7.10 12.40 -7.63
C LEU A 184 -5.77 12.34 -8.38
N GLU A 185 -5.73 12.78 -9.65
CA GLU A 185 -4.53 12.76 -10.50
C GLU A 185 -3.41 13.66 -9.96
N GLN A 186 -3.76 14.65 -9.13
CA GLN A 186 -2.82 15.60 -8.52
C GLN A 186 -2.20 15.08 -7.23
N LEU A 187 -2.65 13.93 -6.73
CA LEU A 187 -2.21 13.39 -5.44
C LEU A 187 -1.04 12.41 -5.63
N SER A 188 -0.10 12.44 -4.67
CA SER A 188 1.00 11.48 -4.61
C SER A 188 0.47 10.06 -4.46
N LYS A 189 1.26 9.06 -4.87
CA LYS A 189 0.92 7.64 -4.75
C LYS A 189 2.10 6.85 -4.18
N TRP A 190 1.78 5.75 -3.49
CA TRP A 190 2.73 4.78 -2.97
C TRP A 190 2.46 3.45 -3.68
N ASP A 191 3.07 3.22 -4.83
CA ASP A 191 2.72 2.13 -5.76
C ASP A 191 3.68 0.94 -5.73
N HIS A 192 4.79 1.05 -4.98
CA HIS A 192 5.81 0.02 -4.79
C HIS A 192 6.26 -0.08 -3.34
N GLN A 193 7.08 -1.08 -3.01
CA GLN A 193 7.56 -1.37 -1.66
C GLN A 193 8.15 -0.14 -0.95
N TYR A 194 8.98 0.64 -1.62
CA TYR A 194 9.63 1.84 -1.09
C TYR A 194 9.13 3.12 -1.78
N GLY A 195 7.82 3.21 -1.99
CA GLY A 195 7.12 4.36 -2.54
C GLY A 195 6.87 4.26 -4.02
N SER A 196 7.92 4.25 -4.79
CA SER A 196 7.92 4.17 -6.26
C SER A 196 8.99 3.19 -6.74
N PRO A 197 9.08 2.89 -8.04
CA PRO A 197 10.13 2.02 -8.57
C PRO A 197 11.56 2.55 -8.36
N SER A 198 11.73 3.84 -8.01
CA SER A 198 13.02 4.44 -7.68
C SER A 198 13.53 4.10 -6.28
N ASN A 199 12.70 3.48 -5.45
CA ASN A 199 13.01 3.07 -4.07
C ASN A 199 13.47 4.21 -3.16
N ALA A 200 13.06 5.45 -3.41
CA ALA A 200 13.49 6.60 -2.62
C ALA A 200 12.93 6.64 -1.19
N SER A 201 11.98 5.77 -0.85
CA SER A 201 11.18 5.85 0.39
C SER A 201 10.52 7.21 0.59
N PHE A 202 10.24 7.90 -0.51
CA PHE A 202 9.59 9.20 -0.61
C PHE A 202 8.88 9.35 -1.96
N VAL A 203 7.70 9.98 -1.97
CA VAL A 203 6.84 10.11 -3.16
C VAL A 203 6.34 11.53 -3.37
N ASN A 204 7.11 12.53 -2.98
CA ASN A 204 6.72 13.95 -3.00
C ASN A 204 5.41 14.24 -2.23
N GLU A 205 5.12 13.45 -1.20
CA GLU A 205 3.97 13.67 -0.33
C GLU A 205 4.32 14.69 0.75
N SER A 206 3.58 15.79 0.78
CA SER A 206 3.80 16.86 1.76
C SER A 206 3.03 16.68 3.06
N LEU A 207 2.03 15.83 3.09
CA LEU A 207 1.05 15.74 4.19
C LEU A 207 0.52 17.13 4.61
N GLY A 208 0.39 18.06 3.66
CA GLY A 208 -0.03 19.43 3.95
C GLY A 208 0.94 20.24 4.82
N GLY A 209 2.22 19.85 4.89
CA GLY A 209 3.24 20.50 5.71
C GLY A 209 3.22 20.08 7.19
N VAL A 210 2.67 18.91 7.50
CA VAL A 210 2.64 18.35 8.87
C VAL A 210 4.06 18.09 9.37
N ASP A 211 4.39 18.64 10.52
CA ASP A 211 5.67 18.46 11.21
C ASP A 211 5.54 17.97 12.67
N ASP A 212 4.32 17.87 13.18
CA ASP A 212 4.00 17.30 14.50
C ASP A 212 2.81 16.33 14.39
N THR A 213 2.79 15.29 15.23
CA THR A 213 1.68 14.33 15.27
C THR A 213 0.34 14.96 15.66
N SER A 214 0.36 16.10 16.37
CA SER A 214 -0.85 16.84 16.72
C SER A 214 -1.47 17.58 15.53
N ASP A 215 -0.74 17.75 14.43
CA ASP A 215 -1.25 18.35 13.19
C ASP A 215 -2.08 17.35 12.36
N LEU A 216 -2.08 16.10 12.77
CA LEU A 216 -2.88 15.05 12.16
C LEU A 216 -4.14 14.77 12.97
N GLU A 217 -5.20 14.42 12.27
CA GLU A 217 -6.44 13.90 12.88
C GLU A 217 -6.83 12.57 12.26
N VAL A 218 -7.48 11.73 13.05
CA VAL A 218 -8.02 10.46 12.55
C VAL A 218 -9.17 10.76 11.59
N ARG A 219 -9.01 10.32 10.34
CA ARG A 219 -10.04 10.44 9.32
C ARG A 219 -11.00 9.27 9.35
N TRP A 220 -10.44 8.07 9.48
CA TRP A 220 -11.20 6.84 9.58
C TRP A 220 -10.46 5.77 10.39
N LEU A 221 -11.23 4.85 10.95
CA LEU A 221 -10.79 3.63 11.60
C LEU A 221 -11.53 2.46 10.96
N GLY A 222 -10.83 1.37 10.64
CA GLY A 222 -11.48 0.27 9.96
C GLY A 222 -10.63 -0.98 9.82
N ARG A 223 -10.97 -1.77 8.84
CA ARG A 223 -10.25 -2.97 8.44
C ARG A 223 -9.09 -2.62 7.48
N PRO A 224 -8.07 -3.50 7.31
CA PRO A 224 -7.88 -4.75 8.02
C PRO A 224 -7.52 -4.55 9.50
N GLY A 225 -7.77 -5.57 10.31
CA GLY A 225 -7.31 -5.66 11.70
C GLY A 225 -6.15 -6.63 11.83
N ALA A 226 -5.73 -6.89 13.08
CA ALA A 226 -4.61 -7.80 13.40
C ALA A 226 -4.82 -9.26 12.94
N ASP A 227 -6.05 -9.64 12.65
CA ASP A 227 -6.44 -10.93 12.13
C ASP A 227 -6.12 -11.12 10.63
N PHE A 228 -5.74 -10.06 9.94
CA PHE A 228 -5.56 -10.10 8.48
C PHE A 228 -4.19 -10.67 8.07
N GLY A 229 -3.13 -10.31 8.77
CA GLY A 229 -1.78 -10.79 8.51
C GLY A 229 -1.45 -12.10 9.21
N ILE A 230 -0.18 -12.44 9.22
CA ILE A 230 0.32 -13.64 9.90
C ILE A 230 0.54 -13.33 11.37
N ASP A 231 1.42 -12.38 11.62
CA ASP A 231 1.96 -12.00 12.91
C ASP A 231 2.75 -10.70 12.71
N ARG A 232 2.96 -9.94 13.76
CA ARG A 232 3.71 -8.67 13.68
C ARG A 232 5.19 -8.84 13.41
N ASN A 233 5.76 -9.95 13.80
CA ASN A 233 7.17 -10.23 13.57
C ASN A 233 7.53 -10.35 12.08
N PRO A 234 6.73 -10.96 11.21
CA PRO A 234 7.02 -10.93 9.79
C PRO A 234 7.08 -9.49 9.28
N ARG A 235 8.11 -9.20 8.52
CA ARG A 235 8.25 -7.96 7.78
C ARG A 235 7.43 -8.09 6.50
N MET A 236 6.13 -7.87 6.64
CA MET A 236 5.18 -7.93 5.53
C MET A 236 5.51 -6.87 4.47
N PRO A 237 5.12 -7.09 3.21
CA PRO A 237 5.20 -6.06 2.18
C PRO A 237 4.49 -4.78 2.62
N ALA A 238 5.02 -3.62 2.20
CA ALA A 238 4.38 -2.34 2.44
C ALA A 238 2.97 -2.32 1.84
N PRO A 239 2.01 -1.64 2.46
CA PRO A 239 0.74 -1.34 1.80
C PRO A 239 0.98 -0.45 0.58
N LEU A 240 0.05 -0.46 -0.37
CA LEU A 240 0.11 0.39 -1.56
C LEU A 240 -1.09 1.33 -1.57
N VAL A 241 -0.88 2.56 -2.05
CA VAL A 241 -1.95 3.56 -2.21
C VAL A 241 -1.91 4.12 -3.62
N VAL A 242 -2.91 3.79 -4.42
CA VAL A 242 -3.02 4.20 -5.82
C VAL A 242 -4.49 4.35 -6.20
N GLY A 243 -4.80 5.38 -6.97
CA GLY A 243 -6.14 5.56 -7.52
C GLY A 243 -7.25 5.65 -6.47
N GLY A 244 -6.98 6.29 -5.31
CA GLY A 244 -7.93 6.41 -4.21
C GLY A 244 -8.11 5.14 -3.39
N ARG A 245 -7.30 4.11 -3.60
CA ARG A 245 -7.41 2.81 -2.95
C ARG A 245 -6.16 2.50 -2.14
N LEU A 246 -6.38 2.03 -0.91
CA LEU A 246 -5.35 1.45 -0.06
C LEU A 246 -5.43 -0.07 -0.20
N PHE A 247 -4.39 -0.67 -0.77
CA PHE A 247 -4.25 -2.12 -0.87
C PHE A 247 -3.40 -2.64 0.27
N HIS A 248 -3.81 -3.75 0.85
CA HIS A 248 -3.07 -4.41 1.90
C HIS A 248 -2.96 -5.90 1.66
N GLN A 249 -1.73 -6.41 1.70
CA GLN A 249 -1.43 -7.82 1.56
C GLN A 249 -1.42 -8.49 2.93
N GLY A 250 -2.22 -9.54 3.09
CA GLY A 250 -2.20 -10.44 4.23
C GLY A 250 -1.72 -11.84 3.87
N MET A 251 -1.86 -12.78 4.78
CA MET A 251 -1.55 -14.18 4.50
C MET A 251 -2.66 -14.82 3.68
N ASN A 252 -2.32 -15.32 2.49
CA ASN A 252 -3.24 -15.94 1.52
C ASN A 252 -4.43 -15.05 1.11
N ARG A 253 -4.31 -13.75 1.23
CA ARG A 253 -5.40 -12.82 0.94
C ARG A 253 -4.91 -11.39 0.72
N MET A 254 -5.75 -10.61 0.08
CA MET A 254 -5.55 -9.20 -0.17
C MET A 254 -6.88 -8.45 0.08
N ILE A 255 -6.78 -7.21 0.48
CA ILE A 255 -7.93 -6.33 0.66
C ILE A 255 -7.65 -4.98 0.01
N ALA A 256 -8.67 -4.37 -0.57
CA ALA A 256 -8.67 -2.96 -0.92
C ALA A 256 -9.72 -2.23 -0.09
N VAL A 257 -9.32 -1.12 0.47
CA VAL A 257 -10.22 -0.17 1.13
C VAL A 257 -10.10 1.19 0.46
N ASP A 258 -11.16 1.97 0.52
CA ASP A 258 -11.08 3.36 0.06
C ASP A 258 -10.11 4.13 0.95
N ALA A 259 -9.17 4.85 0.33
CA ALA A 259 -8.12 5.55 1.05
C ALA A 259 -8.67 6.69 1.94
N PHE A 260 -9.77 7.33 1.56
CA PHE A 260 -10.29 8.53 2.23
C PHE A 260 -11.31 8.25 3.33
N ASN A 261 -11.96 7.07 3.31
CA ASN A 261 -13.01 6.74 4.28
C ASN A 261 -12.89 5.35 4.92
N GLY A 262 -11.94 4.51 4.45
CA GLY A 262 -11.71 3.17 4.99
C GLY A 262 -12.79 2.14 4.65
N ALA A 263 -13.74 2.45 3.76
CA ALA A 263 -14.75 1.50 3.32
C ALA A 263 -14.09 0.34 2.55
N ILE A 264 -14.50 -0.88 2.84
CA ILE A 264 -14.00 -2.06 2.14
C ILE A 264 -14.58 -2.05 0.73
N LEU A 265 -13.71 -1.98 -0.28
CA LEU A 265 -14.09 -2.04 -1.69
C LEU A 265 -14.19 -3.50 -2.14
N TRP A 266 -13.17 -4.30 -1.80
CA TRP A 266 -13.14 -5.73 -2.06
C TRP A 266 -12.14 -6.45 -1.16
N SER A 267 -12.30 -7.76 -1.05
CA SER A 267 -11.31 -8.66 -0.47
C SER A 267 -11.19 -9.91 -1.35
N LEU A 268 -9.97 -10.41 -1.52
CA LEU A 268 -9.67 -11.53 -2.38
C LEU A 268 -8.83 -12.56 -1.62
N GLU A 269 -9.25 -13.80 -1.66
CA GLU A 269 -8.44 -14.94 -1.23
C GLU A 269 -7.46 -15.31 -2.36
N ILE A 270 -6.18 -15.35 -2.05
CA ILE A 270 -5.11 -15.69 -2.98
C ILE A 270 -4.27 -16.77 -2.30
N PRO A 271 -4.57 -18.05 -2.55
CA PRO A 271 -3.83 -19.15 -1.95
C PRO A 271 -2.32 -19.01 -2.20
N LYS A 272 -1.52 -19.25 -1.16
CA LYS A 272 -0.05 -19.18 -1.19
C LYS A 272 0.55 -17.77 -1.33
N LEU A 273 -0.24 -16.71 -1.31
CA LEU A 273 0.26 -15.34 -1.17
C LEU A 273 0.79 -15.16 0.25
N ARG A 274 2.09 -15.33 0.43
CA ARG A 274 2.76 -15.25 1.73
C ARG A 274 4.21 -14.84 1.56
N ARG A 275 4.46 -13.58 1.34
CA ARG A 275 5.82 -13.07 1.21
C ARG A 275 6.23 -12.34 2.47
N VAL A 276 7.41 -12.66 2.98
CA VAL A 276 7.95 -12.11 4.22
C VAL A 276 9.43 -11.84 4.06
N ASN A 277 10.06 -11.24 5.08
CA ASN A 277 11.48 -10.91 5.11
C ASN A 277 11.92 -9.90 4.04
N ILE A 278 11.11 -8.91 3.84
CA ILE A 278 11.22 -7.87 2.82
C ILE A 278 12.59 -7.18 2.73
N PRO A 279 13.32 -6.91 3.83
CA PRO A 279 14.65 -6.30 3.72
C PRO A 279 15.66 -7.08 2.87
N ARG A 280 15.42 -8.34 2.62
CA ARG A 280 16.31 -9.22 1.83
C ARG A 280 15.67 -9.71 0.54
N ASP A 281 14.37 -9.54 0.43
CA ASP A 281 13.56 -9.97 -0.70
C ASP A 281 12.44 -8.97 -0.93
N CYS A 282 12.69 -7.93 -1.67
CA CYS A 282 11.74 -6.85 -1.95
C CYS A 282 10.95 -7.09 -3.23
N GLY A 283 9.80 -6.41 -3.34
CA GLY A 283 9.10 -6.22 -4.60
C GLY A 283 8.33 -7.43 -5.10
N ASN A 284 7.50 -8.05 -4.24
CA ASN A 284 6.62 -9.13 -4.70
C ASN A 284 5.29 -8.63 -5.26
N TRP A 285 4.99 -7.34 -5.16
CA TRP A 285 3.79 -6.74 -5.67
C TRP A 285 3.95 -5.25 -5.95
N CYS A 286 3.13 -4.75 -6.84
CA CYS A 286 3.02 -3.34 -7.18
C CYS A 286 1.61 -3.06 -7.71
N ALA A 287 1.25 -1.79 -7.86
CA ALA A 287 -0.06 -1.40 -8.37
C ALA A 287 0.01 -0.17 -9.27
N ASP A 288 -0.98 -0.03 -10.14
CA ASP A 288 -1.30 1.21 -10.83
C ASP A 288 -2.80 1.52 -10.66
N GLU A 289 -3.30 2.56 -11.30
CA GLU A 289 -4.69 3.00 -11.18
C GLU A 289 -5.69 1.91 -11.59
N SER A 290 -5.30 0.99 -12.46
CA SER A 290 -6.17 -0.02 -13.06
C SER A 290 -5.93 -1.44 -12.55
N ARG A 291 -4.73 -1.77 -12.10
CA ARG A 291 -4.31 -3.13 -11.80
C ARG A 291 -3.43 -3.24 -10.56
N VAL A 292 -3.54 -4.38 -9.89
CA VAL A 292 -2.59 -4.85 -8.87
C VAL A 292 -1.90 -6.09 -9.42
N TYR A 293 -0.58 -6.13 -9.31
CA TYR A 293 0.27 -7.24 -9.73
C TYR A 293 0.86 -7.91 -8.49
N ALA A 294 0.67 -9.20 -8.33
CA ALA A 294 1.16 -9.96 -7.18
C ALA A 294 1.81 -11.28 -7.60
N ALA A 295 3.07 -11.47 -7.23
CA ALA A 295 3.79 -12.71 -7.45
C ALA A 295 3.33 -13.80 -6.47
N VAL A 296 2.85 -14.91 -6.99
CA VAL A 296 2.33 -16.07 -6.23
C VAL A 296 2.92 -17.35 -6.84
N GLU A 297 3.99 -17.86 -6.27
CA GLU A 297 4.75 -19.00 -6.83
C GLU A 297 5.13 -18.75 -8.31
N ASP A 298 4.77 -19.69 -9.19
CA ASP A 298 5.03 -19.62 -10.64
C ASP A 298 4.05 -18.72 -11.41
N GLN A 299 3.18 -17.99 -10.73
CA GLN A 299 2.19 -17.12 -11.37
C GLN A 299 2.29 -15.69 -10.90
N LEU A 300 2.25 -14.76 -11.82
CA LEU A 300 1.99 -13.36 -11.54
C LEU A 300 0.50 -13.07 -11.72
N TRP A 301 -0.19 -12.83 -10.63
CA TRP A 301 -1.61 -12.49 -10.65
C TRP A 301 -1.80 -11.04 -11.09
N VAL A 302 -2.66 -10.84 -12.09
CA VAL A 302 -3.09 -9.53 -12.56
C VAL A 302 -4.53 -9.33 -12.11
N ILE A 303 -4.73 -8.40 -11.19
CA ILE A 303 -6.00 -8.18 -10.49
C ILE A 303 -6.53 -6.80 -10.86
N ASN A 304 -7.82 -6.69 -11.14
CA ASN A 304 -8.49 -5.40 -11.33
C ASN A 304 -8.46 -4.59 -10.04
N ALA A 305 -7.85 -3.42 -10.06
CA ALA A 305 -7.66 -2.59 -8.87
C ALA A 305 -8.98 -2.09 -8.27
N ALA A 306 -10.02 -1.89 -9.09
CA ALA A 306 -11.32 -1.40 -8.63
C ALA A 306 -12.22 -2.49 -8.04
N THR A 307 -12.16 -3.72 -8.60
CA THR A 307 -13.13 -4.78 -8.28
C THR A 307 -12.54 -5.97 -7.52
N GLY A 308 -11.20 -6.13 -7.52
CA GLY A 308 -10.54 -7.32 -6.99
C GLY A 308 -10.69 -8.57 -7.85
N GLU A 309 -11.25 -8.44 -9.05
CA GLU A 309 -11.38 -9.54 -9.99
C GLU A 309 -10.00 -9.95 -10.53
N MET A 310 -9.66 -11.24 -10.45
CA MET A 310 -8.48 -11.78 -11.10
C MET A 310 -8.73 -11.81 -12.61
N LEU A 311 -7.98 -10.96 -13.35
CA LEU A 311 -8.14 -10.82 -14.79
C LEU A 311 -7.47 -11.97 -15.55
N HIS A 312 -6.23 -12.24 -15.22
CA HIS A 312 -5.42 -13.33 -15.77
C HIS A 312 -4.17 -13.52 -14.92
N THR A 313 -3.40 -14.55 -15.23
CA THR A 313 -2.05 -14.79 -14.69
C THR A 313 -1.02 -14.73 -15.81
N ILE A 314 0.21 -14.36 -15.46
CA ILE A 314 1.37 -14.43 -16.36
C ILE A 314 2.32 -15.46 -15.78
N GLU A 315 2.67 -16.45 -16.58
CA GLU A 315 3.65 -17.49 -16.23
C GLU A 315 5.08 -17.05 -16.59
N PRO A 316 6.12 -17.56 -15.91
CA PRO A 316 7.49 -17.40 -16.38
C PRO A 316 7.66 -17.94 -17.81
N PRO A 317 8.59 -17.40 -18.61
CA PRO A 317 8.86 -17.95 -19.95
C PRO A 317 9.13 -19.45 -19.92
N GLU A 318 8.60 -20.19 -20.92
CA GLU A 318 8.64 -21.68 -21.01
C GLU A 318 10.02 -22.31 -20.75
N ARG A 319 11.09 -21.61 -21.10
CA ARG A 319 12.46 -22.07 -20.88
C ARG A 319 12.86 -22.28 -19.42
N TYR A 320 12.14 -21.64 -18.47
CA TYR A 320 12.37 -21.86 -17.03
C TYR A 320 11.57 -23.05 -16.50
N GLY A 321 10.49 -23.44 -17.18
CA GLY A 321 9.65 -24.58 -16.80
C GLY A 321 9.07 -24.46 -15.40
N SER A 322 8.69 -25.61 -14.82
CA SER A 322 8.07 -25.68 -13.48
C SER A 322 9.05 -25.52 -12.30
N GLY A 323 10.31 -25.22 -12.57
CA GLY A 323 11.35 -25.11 -11.53
C GLY A 323 11.57 -23.68 -11.01
N PHE A 324 10.75 -22.72 -11.44
CA PHE A 324 10.95 -21.31 -11.11
C PHE A 324 9.65 -20.66 -10.67
N ASP A 325 9.78 -19.76 -9.70
CA ASP A 325 8.73 -18.87 -9.22
C ASP A 325 8.99 -17.44 -9.70
N TRP A 326 7.97 -16.61 -9.73
CA TRP A 326 8.11 -15.18 -9.89
C TRP A 326 8.87 -14.59 -8.69
N GLY A 327 9.87 -13.80 -8.98
CA GLY A 327 10.69 -13.10 -8.00
C GLY A 327 10.25 -11.67 -7.76
N PHE A 328 11.05 -10.71 -8.20
CA PHE A 328 10.74 -9.27 -8.16
C PHE A 328 9.67 -8.90 -9.18
N VAL A 329 8.83 -7.92 -8.83
CA VAL A 329 7.81 -7.33 -9.72
C VAL A 329 7.75 -5.83 -9.52
N ALA A 330 7.77 -5.07 -10.61
CA ALA A 330 7.56 -3.63 -10.62
C ALA A 330 6.76 -3.21 -11.87
N THR A 331 6.07 -2.09 -11.79
CA THR A 331 5.34 -1.51 -12.93
C THR A 331 5.75 -0.07 -13.17
N THR A 332 5.75 0.33 -14.44
CA THR A 332 5.89 1.72 -14.86
C THR A 332 4.68 2.10 -15.73
N ALA A 333 4.68 3.27 -16.35
CA ALA A 333 3.57 3.68 -17.21
C ALA A 333 3.21 2.62 -18.26
N ASN A 334 4.21 2.04 -18.94
CA ASN A 334 4.00 1.13 -20.07
C ASN A 334 4.61 -0.27 -19.90
N ASN A 335 5.37 -0.50 -18.84
CA ASN A 335 6.10 -1.74 -18.68
C ASN A 335 5.76 -2.45 -17.38
N LEU A 336 5.82 -3.76 -17.43
CA LEU A 336 5.87 -4.65 -16.28
C LEU A 336 7.27 -5.27 -16.24
N VAL A 337 7.96 -5.13 -15.13
CA VAL A 337 9.32 -5.61 -14.92
C VAL A 337 9.30 -6.74 -13.92
N GLY A 338 10.03 -7.82 -14.18
CA GLY A 338 10.08 -8.96 -13.28
C GLY A 338 11.32 -9.82 -13.41
N THR A 339 11.47 -10.72 -12.44
CA THR A 339 12.53 -11.74 -12.41
C THR A 339 11.94 -13.11 -12.11
N VAL A 340 12.69 -14.17 -12.39
CA VAL A 340 12.39 -15.51 -11.87
C VAL A 340 13.47 -15.96 -10.87
N VAL A 341 13.06 -16.79 -9.93
CA VAL A 341 13.90 -17.43 -8.91
C VAL A 341 13.65 -18.93 -8.89
N PRO A 342 14.58 -19.77 -8.45
CA PRO A 342 14.30 -21.18 -8.19
C PRO A 342 13.10 -21.36 -7.27
N SER A 343 12.20 -22.30 -7.61
CA SER A 343 10.96 -22.53 -6.87
C SER A 343 11.19 -22.75 -5.38
N GLY A 344 10.40 -22.05 -4.56
CA GLY A 344 10.50 -22.07 -3.11
C GLY A 344 11.56 -21.15 -2.51
N GLY A 345 12.44 -20.55 -3.32
CA GLY A 345 13.55 -19.71 -2.84
C GLY A 345 13.12 -18.47 -2.06
N ILE A 346 11.94 -17.95 -2.35
CA ILE A 346 11.37 -16.76 -1.70
C ILE A 346 10.48 -17.09 -0.49
N TYR A 347 10.04 -18.34 -0.36
CA TYR A 347 9.13 -18.80 0.70
C TYR A 347 9.90 -19.48 1.82
N GLU A 348 10.83 -18.76 2.44
CA GLU A 348 11.56 -19.29 3.57
C GLU A 348 10.67 -19.37 4.81
N ASP A 349 10.69 -20.53 5.48
CA ASP A 349 10.07 -20.67 6.79
C ASP A 349 10.96 -19.94 7.82
N PHE A 350 10.52 -18.77 8.24
CA PHE A 350 11.32 -17.92 9.12
C PHE A 350 11.12 -18.21 10.60
N TRP A 351 10.10 -18.98 10.97
CA TRP A 351 9.84 -19.33 12.36
C TRP A 351 10.89 -20.26 12.98
N ASP A 352 11.50 -21.08 12.14
CA ASP A 352 12.47 -22.10 12.60
C ASP A 352 13.92 -21.60 12.67
N LYS A 353 14.17 -20.35 12.29
CA LYS A 353 15.54 -19.81 12.22
C LYS A 353 15.72 -18.59 13.13
N PRO A 354 16.35 -18.76 14.31
CA PRO A 354 16.56 -17.65 15.24
C PRO A 354 17.35 -16.46 14.67
N SER A 355 18.13 -16.69 13.62
CA SER A 355 19.02 -15.68 13.01
C SER A 355 18.39 -14.81 11.93
N TRP A 356 17.16 -15.13 11.48
CA TRP A 356 16.55 -14.40 10.35
C TRP A 356 16.32 -12.92 10.63
N TYR A 357 16.15 -12.58 11.87
CA TYR A 357 15.68 -11.29 12.34
C TYR A 357 16.79 -10.26 12.60
N ASP A 358 17.77 -10.65 13.41
CA ASP A 358 18.89 -9.81 13.83
C ASP A 358 20.25 -10.40 13.44
N GLY A 359 20.24 -11.47 12.66
CA GLY A 359 21.45 -12.15 12.26
C GLY A 359 22.32 -11.30 11.33
N ILE A 360 23.61 -11.31 11.61
CA ILE A 360 24.65 -10.63 10.82
C ILE A 360 25.70 -11.61 10.27
N ASN A 361 25.48 -12.92 10.43
CA ASN A 361 26.36 -13.93 9.84
C ASN A 361 26.02 -14.19 8.37
N ASP A 362 26.90 -14.88 7.67
CA ASP A 362 26.77 -15.15 6.23
C ASP A 362 25.42 -15.79 5.85
N ALA A 363 24.93 -16.76 6.62
CA ALA A 363 23.64 -17.40 6.37
C ALA A 363 22.46 -16.45 6.56
N ALA A 364 22.50 -15.60 7.59
CA ALA A 364 21.50 -14.58 7.84
C ALA A 364 21.54 -13.44 6.81
N ALA A 365 22.70 -13.18 6.23
CA ALA A 365 22.92 -12.16 5.21
C ALA A 365 22.59 -12.65 3.78
N SER A 366 22.20 -13.91 3.61
CA SER A 366 21.83 -14.44 2.28
C SER A 366 20.73 -13.60 1.63
N LYS A 367 20.86 -13.37 0.32
CA LYS A 367 19.97 -12.52 -0.46
C LYS A 367 19.24 -13.31 -1.53
N VAL A 368 18.00 -12.96 -1.79
CA VAL A 368 17.24 -13.52 -2.90
C VAL A 368 17.74 -12.91 -4.20
N CYS A 369 18.00 -13.77 -5.16
CA CYS A 369 18.55 -13.37 -6.44
C CYS A 369 17.77 -13.98 -7.61
N GLY A 370 17.40 -13.14 -8.56
CA GLY A 370 16.80 -13.56 -9.82
C GLY A 370 17.86 -14.10 -10.78
N ARG A 371 17.42 -14.97 -11.72
CA ARG A 371 18.24 -15.51 -12.82
C ARG A 371 18.20 -14.66 -14.07
N ASN A 372 17.32 -13.70 -14.09
CA ASN A 372 17.08 -12.85 -15.24
C ASN A 372 16.44 -11.53 -14.82
N LEU A 373 16.35 -10.62 -15.77
CA LEU A 373 15.50 -9.45 -15.73
C LEU A 373 14.65 -9.46 -17.00
N MET A 374 13.34 -9.34 -16.85
CA MET A 374 12.36 -9.38 -17.93
C MET A 374 11.56 -8.08 -17.96
N VAL A 375 11.25 -7.59 -19.13
CA VAL A 375 10.33 -6.47 -19.32
C VAL A 375 9.27 -6.84 -20.32
N PHE A 376 8.03 -6.65 -19.91
CA PHE A 376 6.84 -6.94 -20.69
C PHE A 376 6.12 -5.66 -21.07
N ASP A 377 5.45 -5.67 -22.19
CA ASP A 377 4.42 -4.66 -22.49
C ASP A 377 3.25 -4.82 -21.54
N LYS A 378 2.99 -3.80 -20.74
CA LYS A 378 1.94 -3.87 -19.71
C LYS A 378 0.53 -4.01 -20.28
N LYS A 379 0.29 -3.49 -21.49
CA LYS A 379 -1.02 -3.52 -22.13
C LYS A 379 -1.34 -4.87 -22.75
N TYR A 380 -0.36 -5.48 -23.41
CA TYR A 380 -0.53 -6.70 -24.18
C TYR A 380 -0.01 -7.95 -23.48
N GLY A 381 0.87 -7.79 -22.48
CA GLY A 381 1.51 -8.90 -21.76
C GLY A 381 2.67 -9.53 -22.54
N ASP A 382 3.07 -8.96 -23.68
CA ASP A 382 4.12 -9.49 -24.52
C ASP A 382 5.50 -9.18 -23.91
N LEU A 383 6.41 -10.18 -23.93
CA LEU A 383 7.79 -10.00 -23.52
C LEU A 383 8.49 -9.07 -24.52
N ARG A 384 8.95 -7.90 -24.07
CA ARG A 384 9.71 -6.95 -24.89
C ARG A 384 11.16 -7.35 -25.01
N TRP A 385 11.79 -7.60 -23.89
CA TRP A 385 13.17 -8.06 -23.83
C TRP A 385 13.45 -8.81 -22.54
N GLN A 386 14.56 -9.51 -22.51
CA GLN A 386 15.05 -10.26 -21.37
C GLN A 386 16.56 -10.26 -21.34
N ARG A 387 17.12 -10.08 -20.14
CA ARG A 387 18.55 -10.23 -19.83
C ARG A 387 18.72 -11.45 -18.93
N GLU A 388 19.58 -12.37 -19.32
CA GLU A 388 20.06 -13.46 -18.49
C GLU A 388 21.21 -13.01 -17.60
N ALA A 389 21.27 -13.53 -16.39
CA ALA A 389 22.34 -13.28 -15.44
C ALA A 389 22.60 -14.52 -14.57
N ASP A 390 23.81 -14.63 -14.05
CA ASP A 390 24.10 -15.66 -13.04
C ASP A 390 23.37 -15.34 -11.73
N ALA A 391 23.33 -14.06 -11.33
CA ALA A 391 22.43 -13.58 -10.29
C ALA A 391 22.15 -12.07 -10.41
N ILE A 392 20.93 -11.66 -10.08
CA ILE A 392 20.51 -10.26 -9.90
C ILE A 392 19.91 -10.12 -8.51
N LEU A 393 20.46 -9.21 -7.68
CA LEU A 393 19.98 -8.98 -6.33
C LEU A 393 18.66 -8.20 -6.37
N HIS A 394 17.57 -8.80 -5.88
CA HIS A 394 16.21 -8.23 -5.93
C HIS A 394 16.10 -6.87 -5.25
N SER A 395 16.68 -6.74 -4.06
CA SER A 395 16.60 -5.51 -3.27
C SER A 395 17.37 -4.33 -3.86
N THR A 396 18.13 -4.55 -4.94
CA THR A 396 18.86 -3.49 -5.65
C THR A 396 18.18 -3.08 -6.95
N ILE A 397 17.17 -3.81 -7.42
CA ILE A 397 16.46 -3.45 -8.65
C ILE A 397 15.72 -2.14 -8.44
N THR A 398 16.10 -1.15 -9.22
CA THR A 398 15.61 0.22 -9.10
C THR A 398 15.31 0.75 -10.49
N ILE A 399 14.16 1.35 -10.67
CA ILE A 399 13.75 1.89 -11.97
C ILE A 399 13.49 3.38 -11.80
N HIS A 400 14.21 4.17 -12.56
CA HIS A 400 14.01 5.61 -12.57
C HIS A 400 14.08 6.15 -14.00
N GLN A 401 13.05 6.86 -14.42
CA GLN A 401 12.88 7.29 -15.82
C GLN A 401 13.01 6.09 -16.81
N ASP A 402 13.91 6.17 -17.77
CA ASP A 402 14.17 5.13 -18.77
C ASP A 402 15.35 4.20 -18.40
N HIS A 403 15.74 4.17 -17.12
CA HIS A 403 16.84 3.37 -16.62
C HIS A 403 16.37 2.29 -15.64
N VAL A 404 16.97 1.10 -15.75
CA VAL A 404 16.88 0.04 -14.74
C VAL A 404 18.26 -0.21 -14.19
N PHE A 405 18.42 0.01 -12.90
CA PHE A 405 19.66 -0.23 -12.16
C PHE A 405 19.53 -1.47 -11.30
N PHE A 406 20.59 -2.24 -11.19
CA PHE A 406 20.63 -3.42 -10.32
C PHE A 406 22.07 -3.87 -10.06
N VAL A 407 22.27 -4.67 -9.03
CA VAL A 407 23.53 -5.39 -8.83
C VAL A 407 23.44 -6.75 -9.51
N GLU A 408 24.34 -6.99 -10.45
CA GLU A 408 24.52 -8.24 -11.17
C GLU A 408 25.81 -8.94 -10.72
N VAL A 409 25.73 -10.24 -10.52
CA VAL A 409 26.88 -11.10 -10.27
C VAL A 409 27.16 -11.91 -11.53
N LYS A 410 28.41 -11.88 -12.02
CA LYS A 410 28.87 -12.66 -13.18
C LYS A 410 29.84 -13.74 -12.70
N ASP A 411 29.31 -14.87 -12.31
CA ASP A 411 30.10 -16.04 -11.89
C ASP A 411 29.41 -17.33 -12.37
N PRO A 412 29.86 -17.94 -13.49
CA PRO A 412 29.29 -19.17 -14.01
C PRO A 412 29.38 -20.37 -13.05
N GLY A 413 30.25 -20.28 -12.04
CA GLY A 413 30.39 -21.30 -10.99
C GLY A 413 29.44 -21.12 -9.82
N LEU A 414 28.58 -20.11 -9.87
CA LEU A 414 27.69 -19.76 -8.78
C LEU A 414 26.64 -20.85 -8.56
N ASP A 415 26.70 -21.52 -7.42
CA ASP A 415 25.70 -22.52 -7.06
C ASP A 415 24.46 -21.86 -6.46
N GLN A 416 23.49 -21.57 -7.31
CA GLN A 416 22.15 -21.16 -6.88
C GLN A 416 21.18 -22.36 -6.73
N SER A 417 21.69 -23.55 -6.77
CA SER A 417 20.96 -24.75 -7.21
C SER A 417 19.76 -25.17 -6.37
N SER A 418 19.58 -24.69 -5.15
CA SER A 418 18.49 -25.24 -4.32
C SER A 418 17.65 -24.19 -3.56
N SER A 419 18.11 -22.97 -3.37
CA SER A 419 17.39 -22.03 -2.51
C SER A 419 17.04 -20.69 -3.15
N GLY A 420 17.55 -20.38 -4.34
CA GLY A 420 17.40 -19.04 -4.92
C GLY A 420 18.05 -17.93 -4.08
N ARG A 421 18.89 -18.33 -3.11
CA ARG A 421 19.54 -17.44 -2.17
C ARG A 421 21.04 -17.62 -2.25
N LEU A 422 21.77 -16.51 -2.30
CA LEU A 422 23.20 -16.49 -2.30
C LEU A 422 23.73 -16.01 -0.96
N SER A 423 24.77 -16.69 -0.46
CA SER A 423 25.53 -16.20 0.66
C SER A 423 26.36 -14.98 0.25
N ASP A 424 26.73 -14.19 1.23
CA ASP A 424 27.45 -12.95 1.01
C ASP A 424 28.80 -13.15 0.28
N SER A 425 29.57 -14.14 0.67
CA SER A 425 30.90 -14.41 0.08
C SER A 425 30.84 -14.73 -1.41
N GLN A 426 29.70 -15.25 -1.91
CA GLN A 426 29.51 -15.59 -3.33
C GLN A 426 29.15 -14.38 -4.19
N ILE A 427 28.59 -13.34 -3.59
CA ILE A 427 28.04 -12.20 -4.31
C ILE A 427 29.13 -11.20 -4.71
N TRP A 428 29.89 -10.73 -3.72
CA TRP A 428 30.64 -9.48 -3.88
C TRP A 428 31.94 -9.58 -4.65
N SER A 429 32.48 -10.77 -4.84
CA SER A 429 33.74 -10.95 -5.59
C SER A 429 33.64 -10.56 -7.07
N ASN A 430 32.48 -10.75 -7.68
CA ASN A 430 32.23 -10.51 -9.10
C ASN A 430 30.97 -9.67 -9.34
N ALA A 431 30.60 -8.81 -8.38
CA ALA A 431 29.44 -7.97 -8.47
C ALA A 431 29.72 -6.66 -9.22
N SER A 432 28.76 -6.25 -10.04
CA SER A 432 28.74 -4.96 -10.70
C SER A 432 27.39 -4.28 -10.53
N VAL A 433 27.38 -2.97 -10.39
CA VAL A 433 26.18 -2.16 -10.62
C VAL A 433 26.02 -2.05 -12.12
N VAL A 434 24.87 -2.41 -12.63
CA VAL A 434 24.55 -2.38 -14.06
C VAL A 434 23.38 -1.44 -14.27
N CYS A 435 23.45 -0.64 -15.33
CA CYS A 435 22.35 0.15 -15.85
C CYS A 435 21.98 -0.33 -17.24
N VAL A 436 20.71 -0.60 -17.46
CA VAL A 436 20.16 -0.90 -18.78
C VAL A 436 19.06 0.07 -19.14
N ASP A 437 18.85 0.25 -20.42
CA ASP A 437 17.70 0.99 -20.95
C ASP A 437 16.41 0.20 -20.72
N LEU A 438 15.39 0.84 -20.14
CA LEU A 438 14.12 0.19 -19.81
C LEU A 438 13.36 -0.30 -21.04
N GLN A 439 13.48 0.39 -22.18
CA GLN A 439 12.71 0.05 -23.39
C GLN A 439 13.39 -1.03 -24.25
N SER A 440 14.72 -0.97 -24.36
CA SER A 440 15.49 -1.87 -25.22
C SER A 440 16.22 -3.00 -24.50
N GLY A 441 16.51 -2.85 -23.20
CA GLY A 441 17.35 -3.77 -22.43
C GLY A 441 18.84 -3.62 -22.71
N GLU A 442 19.26 -2.66 -23.55
CA GLU A 442 20.66 -2.42 -23.86
C GLU A 442 21.42 -1.92 -22.62
N GLU A 443 22.58 -2.53 -22.37
CA GLU A 443 23.46 -2.09 -21.28
C GLU A 443 24.05 -0.72 -21.63
N LYS A 444 23.76 0.26 -20.80
CA LYS A 444 24.34 1.62 -20.92
C LYS A 444 25.71 1.68 -20.26
N TRP A 445 25.84 1.06 -19.09
CA TRP A 445 27.10 0.96 -18.37
C TRP A 445 27.06 -0.15 -17.31
N ALA A 446 28.25 -0.59 -16.90
CA ALA A 446 28.47 -1.45 -15.75
C ALA A 446 29.68 -0.94 -14.97
N SER A 447 29.56 -0.90 -13.64
CA SER A 447 30.61 -0.41 -12.73
C SER A 447 30.82 -1.37 -11.59
N ALA A 448 32.08 -1.58 -11.19
CA ALA A 448 32.41 -2.47 -10.08
C ALA A 448 31.78 -1.95 -8.78
N VAL A 449 31.25 -2.86 -7.98
CA VAL A 449 30.72 -2.54 -6.66
C VAL A 449 31.90 -2.32 -5.68
N PRO A 450 31.98 -1.13 -5.03
CA PRO A 450 32.96 -0.91 -3.99
C PRO A 450 32.49 -1.60 -2.71
N THR A 451 32.96 -2.83 -2.47
CA THR A 451 32.57 -3.59 -1.28
C THR A 451 33.66 -3.59 -0.22
N SER A 452 33.25 -3.72 1.03
CA SER A 452 34.14 -4.15 2.11
C SER A 452 34.41 -5.66 1.97
N LYS A 453 35.48 -6.15 2.58
CA LYS A 453 35.75 -7.60 2.65
C LYS A 453 34.91 -8.30 3.72
N SER A 454 33.96 -7.61 4.31
CA SER A 454 33.11 -8.05 5.41
C SER A 454 31.76 -8.50 4.88
N VAL A 455 31.02 -9.27 5.69
CA VAL A 455 29.65 -9.67 5.36
C VAL A 455 28.75 -8.45 5.22
N GLU A 456 28.14 -8.29 4.06
CA GLU A 456 27.18 -7.23 3.78
C GLU A 456 25.76 -7.72 4.10
N VAL A 457 25.17 -7.23 5.18
CA VAL A 457 23.89 -7.75 5.67
C VAL A 457 22.73 -7.36 4.78
N ILE A 458 22.73 -6.14 4.25
CA ILE A 458 21.75 -5.64 3.30
C ILE A 458 22.43 -5.16 2.01
N ALA A 459 21.63 -5.05 0.97
CA ALA A 459 21.96 -4.31 -0.25
C ALA A 459 20.66 -3.70 -0.79
N PHE A 460 20.59 -2.37 -0.86
CA PHE A 460 19.47 -1.64 -1.43
C PHE A 460 19.94 -0.72 -2.55
N GLY A 461 19.11 -0.57 -3.56
CA GLY A 461 19.29 0.43 -4.60
C GLY A 461 18.26 1.56 -4.46
N LEU A 462 18.71 2.80 -4.61
CA LEU A 462 17.88 4.01 -4.64
C LEU A 462 18.32 4.87 -5.82
N ALA A 463 17.42 5.59 -6.45
CA ALA A 463 17.77 6.49 -7.55
C ALA A 463 17.00 7.80 -7.51
N ASP A 464 17.65 8.84 -8.01
CA ASP A 464 17.07 10.11 -8.40
C ASP A 464 17.52 10.46 -9.85
N ASP A 465 17.23 11.68 -10.29
CA ASP A 465 17.54 12.13 -11.65
C ASP A 465 19.04 12.06 -11.98
N ASP A 466 19.91 12.27 -11.01
CA ASP A 466 21.35 12.44 -11.19
C ASP A 466 22.16 11.19 -10.87
N GLN A 467 21.63 10.28 -10.05
CA GLN A 467 22.43 9.21 -9.49
C GLN A 467 21.65 7.95 -9.13
N PHE A 468 22.37 6.83 -9.14
CA PHE A 468 22.01 5.60 -8.45
C PHE A 468 22.88 5.46 -7.20
N ILE A 469 22.26 5.14 -6.07
CA ILE A 469 22.93 4.91 -4.80
C ILE A 469 22.76 3.45 -4.40
N LEU A 470 23.88 2.77 -4.17
CA LEU A 470 23.90 1.45 -3.54
C LEU A 470 24.17 1.61 -2.06
N GLU A 471 23.25 1.12 -1.24
CA GLU A 471 23.38 1.05 0.22
C GLU A 471 23.65 -0.38 0.63
N THR A 472 24.70 -0.60 1.42
CA THR A 472 25.01 -1.88 2.08
C THR A 472 25.30 -1.66 3.56
N SER A 473 25.37 -2.73 4.36
CA SER A 473 25.70 -2.61 5.78
C SER A 473 26.55 -3.76 6.31
N SER A 474 27.67 -3.43 6.95
CA SER A 474 28.57 -4.38 7.61
C SER A 474 29.35 -3.74 8.74
N ASN A 475 29.82 -4.54 9.68
CA ASN A 475 30.75 -4.12 10.76
C ASN A 475 30.32 -2.87 11.53
N GLY A 476 29.04 -2.72 11.84
CA GLY A 476 28.53 -1.57 12.59
C GLY A 476 28.38 -0.30 11.76
N GLN A 477 28.45 -0.41 10.42
CA GLN A 477 28.37 0.72 9.51
C GLN A 477 27.44 0.42 8.31
N PHE A 478 26.80 1.47 7.84
CA PHE A 478 26.26 1.54 6.49
C PHE A 478 27.35 2.01 5.53
N HIS A 479 27.34 1.46 4.33
CA HIS A 479 28.23 1.85 3.25
C HIS A 479 27.37 2.31 2.08
N LEU A 480 27.57 3.53 1.65
CA LEU A 480 26.88 4.15 0.53
C LEU A 480 27.85 4.37 -0.62
N ALA A 481 27.45 4.01 -1.81
CA ALA A 481 28.19 4.28 -3.04
C ALA A 481 27.26 4.92 -4.07
N SER A 482 27.60 6.11 -4.53
CA SER A 482 26.85 6.84 -5.55
C SER A 482 27.53 6.72 -6.91
N PHE A 483 26.72 6.50 -7.92
CA PHE A 483 27.10 6.41 -9.31
C PHE A 483 26.29 7.42 -10.12
N ASP A 484 26.94 8.11 -11.03
CA ASP A 484 26.27 8.98 -11.99
C ASP A 484 25.30 8.17 -12.85
N SER A 485 24.02 8.56 -12.89
CA SER A 485 22.96 7.79 -13.53
C SER A 485 23.19 7.55 -15.03
N ALA A 486 23.78 8.51 -15.73
CA ALA A 486 24.00 8.45 -17.17
C ALA A 486 25.27 7.68 -17.55
N THR A 487 26.32 7.73 -16.73
CA THR A 487 27.66 7.24 -17.11
C THR A 487 28.19 6.09 -16.25
N GLY A 488 27.58 5.82 -15.11
CA GLY A 488 28.06 4.84 -14.14
C GLY A 488 29.35 5.20 -13.42
N LYS A 489 29.89 6.41 -13.62
CA LYS A 489 31.08 6.84 -12.90
C LYS A 489 30.76 7.01 -11.42
N SER A 490 31.65 6.48 -10.56
CA SER A 490 31.53 6.72 -9.12
C SER A 490 31.60 8.23 -8.82
N ARG A 491 30.62 8.74 -8.13
CA ARG A 491 30.56 10.14 -7.66
C ARG A 491 31.21 10.27 -6.30
N TRP A 492 30.80 9.43 -5.37
CA TRP A 492 31.34 9.38 -4.02
C TRP A 492 31.08 8.02 -3.36
N THR A 493 31.84 7.74 -2.30
CA THR A 493 31.58 6.64 -1.37
C THR A 493 31.66 7.15 0.06
N LYS A 494 30.78 6.66 0.94
CA LYS A 494 30.72 7.08 2.32
C LYS A 494 30.31 5.94 3.24
N SER A 495 30.86 5.94 4.46
CA SER A 495 30.42 5.06 5.53
C SER A 495 29.88 5.87 6.69
N SER A 496 28.81 5.38 7.32
CA SER A 496 28.15 5.96 8.48
C SER A 496 27.85 4.87 9.50
N LYS A 497 28.04 5.11 10.80
CA LYS A 497 27.67 4.14 11.82
C LYS A 497 26.15 3.93 11.81
N TRP A 498 25.71 2.68 11.93
CA TRP A 498 24.31 2.43 12.23
C TRP A 498 23.98 2.66 13.70
N SER A 499 22.71 2.85 14.02
CA SER A 499 22.26 2.98 15.40
C SER A 499 22.35 1.64 16.12
N GLU A 500 22.91 1.61 17.31
CA GLU A 500 22.98 0.44 18.20
C GLU A 500 21.64 0.18 18.87
N ASP A 501 20.57 0.11 18.10
CA ASP A 501 19.27 -0.21 18.63
C ASP A 501 18.92 -1.69 18.41
N ASN A 502 18.01 -2.18 19.21
CA ASN A 502 17.52 -3.56 19.11
C ASN A 502 16.72 -3.74 17.83
N HIS A 503 16.83 -4.90 17.21
CA HIS A 503 15.99 -5.35 16.12
C HIS A 503 16.15 -4.62 14.78
N GLY A 504 17.27 -4.84 14.13
CA GLY A 504 17.45 -4.52 12.72
C GLY A 504 17.91 -3.10 12.44
N GLY A 505 18.60 -2.43 13.38
CA GLY A 505 19.24 -1.14 13.13
C GLY A 505 20.14 -1.14 11.90
N HIS A 506 20.81 -2.25 11.66
CA HIS A 506 21.66 -2.50 10.50
C HIS A 506 20.92 -2.80 9.19
N MET A 507 19.60 -2.90 9.21
CA MET A 507 18.77 -3.24 8.06
C MET A 507 17.87 -2.10 7.58
N GLN A 508 18.06 -0.87 8.04
CA GLN A 508 17.28 0.26 7.56
C GLN A 508 17.48 0.46 6.07
N HIS A 509 16.44 0.93 5.41
CA HIS A 509 16.49 1.48 4.06
C HIS A 509 16.59 3.00 4.15
N ALA A 510 17.48 3.61 3.40
CA ALA A 510 17.64 5.05 3.40
C ALA A 510 16.42 5.76 2.77
N VAL A 511 16.16 6.99 3.22
CA VAL A 511 15.21 7.89 2.58
C VAL A 511 15.97 8.91 1.74
N LEU A 512 15.68 8.98 0.47
CA LEU A 512 16.23 9.97 -0.46
C LEU A 512 15.18 11.04 -0.73
N MET A 513 15.37 12.24 -0.14
CA MET A 513 14.38 13.30 -0.16
C MET A 513 15.07 14.67 -0.15
N ASP A 514 14.65 15.56 -1.04
CA ASP A 514 15.10 16.96 -1.11
C ASP A 514 16.64 17.11 -1.14
N GLY A 515 17.31 16.28 -1.93
CA GLY A 515 18.77 16.30 -2.06
C GLY A 515 19.54 15.80 -0.82
N LYS A 516 18.86 15.11 0.09
CA LYS A 516 19.43 14.53 1.31
C LYS A 516 19.14 13.05 1.41
N ILE A 517 20.04 12.34 2.10
CA ILE A 517 19.87 10.95 2.47
C ILE A 517 19.68 10.89 3.99
N PHE A 518 18.52 10.39 4.42
CA PHE A 518 18.21 10.15 5.83
C PHE A 518 18.45 8.67 6.14
N LEU A 519 19.49 8.39 6.89
CA LEU A 519 19.88 7.05 7.30
C LEU A 519 20.37 7.12 8.76
N GLN A 520 19.48 6.81 9.68
CA GLN A 520 19.73 7.01 11.11
C GLN A 520 21.02 6.34 11.58
N PRO A 521 21.90 7.02 12.34
CA PRO A 521 21.65 8.32 12.98
C PRO A 521 22.10 9.55 12.17
N SER A 522 22.35 9.41 10.89
CA SER A 522 22.96 10.46 10.07
C SER A 522 22.02 11.03 9.01
N ILE A 523 22.25 12.29 8.67
CA ILE A 523 21.73 12.93 7.46
C ILE A 523 22.95 13.27 6.60
N LEU A 524 22.92 12.91 5.32
CA LEU A 524 23.97 13.17 4.36
C LEU A 524 23.45 14.04 3.23
N ASP A 525 24.35 14.82 2.63
CA ASP A 525 24.11 15.45 1.34
C ASP A 525 24.13 14.38 0.23
N ALA A 526 23.08 14.29 -0.57
CA ALA A 526 22.96 13.26 -1.59
C ALA A 526 23.95 13.44 -2.74
N SER A 527 24.35 14.67 -3.04
CA SER A 527 25.26 14.97 -4.16
C SER A 527 26.73 14.69 -3.85
N THR A 528 27.13 14.80 -2.57
CA THR A 528 28.54 14.71 -2.14
C THR A 528 28.83 13.55 -1.20
N GLY A 529 27.79 12.97 -0.57
CA GLY A 529 27.93 11.99 0.49
C GLY A 529 28.46 12.58 1.81
N GLU A 530 28.59 13.90 1.95
CA GLU A 530 29.02 14.53 3.19
C GLU A 530 27.96 14.37 4.29
N ILE A 531 28.41 14.01 5.49
CA ILE A 531 27.54 13.94 6.66
C ILE A 531 27.23 15.37 7.12
N LEU A 532 25.99 15.77 6.90
CA LEU A 532 25.49 17.09 7.30
C LEU A 532 25.19 17.13 8.81
N LYS A 533 24.68 16.00 9.32
CA LYS A 533 24.28 15.92 10.73
C LYS A 533 24.38 14.47 11.23
N THR A 534 24.66 14.31 12.51
CA THR A 534 24.62 13.03 13.25
C THR A 534 23.66 13.15 14.44
N ASP A 535 23.36 12.01 15.06
CA ASP A 535 22.45 11.92 16.23
C ASP A 535 21.03 12.48 15.95
N THR A 536 20.55 12.25 14.72
CA THR A 536 19.22 12.63 14.29
C THR A 536 18.19 11.54 14.52
N LEU A 537 16.90 11.88 14.44
CA LEU A 537 15.74 11.00 14.59
C LEU A 537 15.55 10.42 16.00
N GLY A 538 16.34 10.85 16.99
CA GLY A 538 16.23 10.32 18.36
C GLY A 538 16.49 8.81 18.44
N LYS A 539 16.02 8.16 19.51
CA LYS A 539 16.09 6.71 19.62
C LYS A 539 15.03 6.05 18.76
N ARG A 540 15.46 5.18 17.87
CA ARG A 540 14.58 4.28 17.13
C ARG A 540 14.36 2.98 17.92
N ARG A 541 13.23 2.34 17.74
CA ARG A 541 12.99 1.00 18.27
C ARG A 541 12.34 0.11 17.24
N GLY A 542 12.83 -1.11 17.18
CA GLY A 542 12.19 -2.23 16.49
C GLY A 542 12.45 -2.28 15.00
N CYS A 543 11.79 -3.22 14.39
CA CYS A 543 11.93 -3.66 13.03
C CYS A 543 11.14 -2.75 12.08
N ALA A 544 11.54 -1.52 11.96
CA ALA A 544 10.93 -0.56 11.05
C ALA A 544 12.02 0.20 10.30
N THR A 545 11.69 0.65 9.11
CA THR A 545 12.52 1.54 8.31
C THR A 545 11.86 2.91 8.22
N PRO A 546 12.64 4.01 8.15
CA PRO A 546 12.09 5.35 8.00
C PRO A 546 11.52 5.57 6.60
N ILE A 547 10.61 6.54 6.49
CA ILE A 547 10.08 7.06 5.23
C ILE A 547 9.98 8.58 5.30
N GLY A 548 9.99 9.23 4.14
CA GLY A 548 9.89 10.67 4.00
C GLY A 548 8.46 11.14 3.74
N ALA A 549 8.11 12.27 4.34
CA ALA A 549 7.00 13.13 3.95
C ALA A 549 7.49 14.57 4.05
N GLY A 550 7.06 15.47 3.18
CA GLY A 550 7.70 16.74 2.89
C GLY A 550 8.23 17.61 4.04
N GLY A 551 7.63 17.59 5.22
CA GLY A 551 8.11 18.29 6.42
C GLY A 551 8.77 17.38 7.46
N SER A 552 8.77 16.05 7.25
CA SER A 552 9.07 15.10 8.32
C SER A 552 9.63 13.78 7.83
N ILE A 553 10.35 13.11 8.73
CA ILE A 553 10.68 11.67 8.61
C ILE A 553 9.75 10.89 9.55
N ILE A 554 9.07 9.90 9.01
CA ILE A 554 8.18 9.02 9.75
C ILE A 554 8.95 7.73 10.07
N TYR A 555 8.93 7.31 11.34
CA TYR A 555 9.69 6.16 11.83
C TYR A 555 9.05 5.58 13.09
N ARG A 556 9.66 4.57 13.67
CA ARG A 556 9.26 4.07 15.00
C ARG A 556 10.21 4.58 16.06
N GLY A 557 9.68 5.40 16.98
CA GLY A 557 10.42 6.03 18.07
C GLY A 557 10.85 5.06 19.18
N GLY A 558 11.58 5.57 20.14
CA GLY A 558 12.25 4.79 21.20
C GLY A 558 11.34 3.94 22.09
N THR A 559 10.07 4.28 22.21
CA THR A 559 9.05 3.50 22.94
C THR A 559 8.26 2.54 22.03
N GLY A 560 8.47 2.61 20.71
CA GLY A 560 7.88 1.72 19.73
C GLY A 560 6.69 2.25 18.92
N PRO A 561 6.06 3.39 19.24
CA PRO A 561 4.98 3.95 18.43
C PRO A 561 5.50 4.60 17.15
N VAL A 562 4.57 4.89 16.23
CA VAL A 562 4.85 5.74 15.07
C VAL A 562 5.19 7.14 15.55
N SER A 563 6.27 7.67 15.02
CA SER A 563 6.80 8.98 15.37
C SER A 563 7.08 9.78 14.11
N LEU A 564 6.92 11.09 14.19
CA LEU A 564 7.38 12.04 13.20
C LEU A 564 8.58 12.80 13.76
N TRP A 565 9.61 12.96 12.96
CA TRP A 565 10.73 13.85 13.25
C TRP A 565 10.65 15.03 12.28
N SER A 566 10.36 16.20 12.80
CA SER A 566 10.23 17.43 12.02
C SER A 566 11.59 17.85 11.46
N LEU A 567 11.64 18.17 10.17
CA LEU A 567 12.84 18.72 9.52
C LEU A 567 13.10 20.18 9.94
N GLU A 568 12.07 20.90 10.33
CA GLU A 568 12.16 22.30 10.73
C GLU A 568 12.59 22.43 12.20
N SER A 569 11.84 21.81 13.11
CA SER A 569 12.12 21.91 14.55
C SER A 569 13.21 20.97 15.03
N GLU A 570 13.52 19.92 14.24
CA GLU A 570 14.43 18.81 14.57
C GLU A 570 14.06 18.08 15.87
N GLN A 571 12.77 18.02 16.16
CA GLN A 571 12.22 17.36 17.34
C GLN A 571 11.29 16.23 16.94
N PRO A 572 11.30 15.13 17.71
CA PRO A 572 10.35 14.03 17.52
C PRO A 572 9.01 14.34 18.17
N SER A 573 7.93 13.92 17.52
CA SER A 573 6.61 13.78 18.11
C SER A 573 6.09 12.34 17.92
N GLU A 574 5.20 11.86 18.80
CA GLU A 574 4.78 10.45 18.81
C GLU A 574 3.26 10.32 18.88
N PHE A 575 2.72 9.34 18.12
CA PHE A 575 1.37 8.85 18.36
C PHE A 575 1.37 7.85 19.51
N ALA A 576 0.83 8.24 20.66
CA ALA A 576 0.73 7.34 21.81
C ALA A 576 0.00 6.03 21.42
N ARG A 577 0.67 4.89 21.59
CA ARG A 577 0.14 3.55 21.35
C ARG A 577 -0.20 3.16 19.91
N LEU A 578 0.08 4.00 18.92
CA LEU A 578 -0.05 3.60 17.52
C LEU A 578 1.15 2.75 17.13
N ARG A 579 0.93 1.46 16.98
CA ARG A 579 1.95 0.53 16.55
C ARG A 579 1.43 -0.37 15.43
N PRO A 580 1.76 -0.04 14.19
CA PRO A 580 1.43 -0.87 13.04
C PRO A 580 2.33 -2.13 12.98
N SER A 581 2.16 -2.91 11.94
CA SER A 581 2.99 -4.07 11.61
C SER A 581 4.48 -3.72 11.49
N CYS A 582 5.34 -4.74 11.38
CA CYS A 582 6.78 -4.54 11.28
C CYS A 582 7.20 -4.05 9.90
N TRP A 583 8.39 -3.47 9.83
CA TRP A 583 9.10 -2.92 8.70
C TRP A 583 8.46 -1.64 8.17
N LEU A 584 7.80 -1.68 7.02
CA LEU A 584 7.23 -0.52 6.36
C LEU A 584 5.70 -0.70 6.27
N SER A 585 5.00 -0.26 7.29
CA SER A 585 3.55 -0.43 7.40
C SER A 585 2.79 0.88 7.62
N THR A 586 3.50 1.99 7.79
CA THR A 586 2.90 3.33 7.84
C THR A 586 3.44 4.10 6.66
N ILE A 587 2.56 4.59 5.77
CA ILE A 587 2.96 5.25 4.52
C ILE A 587 2.19 6.55 4.29
N PRO A 588 2.84 7.60 3.75
CA PRO A 588 2.19 8.82 3.31
C PRO A 588 1.81 8.73 1.83
N ALA A 589 0.58 9.02 1.50
CA ALA A 589 0.11 9.15 0.12
C ALA A 589 -1.24 9.86 0.06
N HIS A 590 -1.63 10.40 -1.08
CA HIS A 590 -2.92 11.03 -1.30
C HIS A 590 -3.27 12.14 -0.30
N GLY A 591 -2.25 12.85 0.23
CA GLY A 591 -2.42 13.87 1.26
C GLY A 591 -2.78 13.29 2.64
N MET A 592 -2.59 12.01 2.86
CA MET A 592 -2.93 11.28 4.09
C MET A 592 -1.77 10.41 4.57
N LEU A 593 -1.81 10.06 5.85
CA LEU A 593 -0.93 9.06 6.46
C LEU A 593 -1.74 7.81 6.78
N PHE A 594 -1.32 6.66 6.25
CA PHE A 594 -1.97 5.38 6.47
C PHE A 594 -1.16 4.49 7.39
N SER A 595 -1.83 3.86 8.34
CA SER A 595 -1.25 2.87 9.24
C SER A 595 -2.14 1.64 9.30
N PRO A 596 -2.13 0.79 8.24
CA PRO A 596 -2.90 -0.43 8.25
C PRO A 596 -2.30 -1.48 9.18
N GLU A 597 -3.16 -2.20 9.89
CA GLU A 597 -2.75 -3.27 10.80
C GLU A 597 -2.81 -4.63 10.09
N ALA A 598 -1.66 -5.27 9.94
CA ALA A 598 -1.56 -6.54 9.22
C ALA A 598 -1.11 -7.72 10.06
N GLY A 599 -0.75 -7.52 11.30
CA GLY A 599 -0.21 -8.59 12.09
C GLY A 599 -0.40 -8.42 13.58
N GLY A 600 -0.35 -9.53 14.30
CA GLY A 600 -0.42 -9.62 15.76
C GLY A 600 0.85 -10.16 16.38
N GLY A 601 0.82 -10.48 17.65
CA GLY A 601 1.81 -11.36 18.31
C GLY A 601 3.04 -10.70 18.90
N CYS A 602 3.53 -9.57 18.41
CA CYS A 602 4.72 -8.92 18.96
C CYS A 602 4.42 -8.04 20.20
N SER A 603 5.27 -8.11 21.21
CA SER A 603 5.11 -7.38 22.48
C SER A 603 5.78 -6.00 22.53
N CYS A 604 6.17 -5.43 21.40
CA CYS A 604 6.92 -4.15 21.36
C CYS A 604 6.06 -2.92 21.60
N GLY A 605 5.46 -2.75 22.74
CA GLY A 605 4.67 -1.56 23.10
C GLY A 605 3.19 -1.64 22.76
N GLY A 606 2.45 -0.53 22.92
CA GLY A 606 1.02 -0.46 22.63
C GLY A 606 0.71 -0.61 21.15
N TRP A 607 -0.48 -1.10 20.83
CA TRP A 607 -0.92 -1.30 19.45
C TRP A 607 -2.45 -1.19 19.37
N MET A 608 -2.93 -0.94 18.17
CA MET A 608 -4.36 -0.95 17.84
C MET A 608 -4.64 -2.06 16.84
N GLU A 609 -5.72 -2.80 17.06
CA GLU A 609 -6.12 -3.91 16.19
C GLU A 609 -7.02 -3.44 15.04
N CYS A 610 -6.70 -2.28 14.47
CA CYS A 610 -7.42 -1.72 13.34
C CYS A 610 -6.49 -0.89 12.46
N SER A 611 -6.88 -0.73 11.21
CA SER A 611 -6.25 0.22 10.30
C SER A 611 -6.76 1.63 10.55
N ILE A 612 -5.89 2.61 10.34
CA ILE A 612 -6.17 4.02 10.55
C ILE A 612 -5.72 4.82 9.35
N GLY A 613 -6.57 5.72 8.88
CA GLY A 613 -6.21 6.81 7.98
C GLY A 613 -6.20 8.13 8.74
N PHE A 614 -5.07 8.85 8.66
CA PHE A 614 -4.92 10.20 9.21
C PHE A 614 -4.91 11.22 8.09
N ALA A 615 -5.50 12.39 8.33
CA ALA A 615 -5.39 13.55 7.46
C ALA A 615 -4.81 14.74 8.23
N PRO A 616 -4.16 15.70 7.54
CA PRO A 616 -3.81 16.96 8.14
C PRO A 616 -5.05 17.64 8.74
N ARG A 617 -4.91 18.17 9.95
CA ARG A 617 -5.98 18.98 10.53
C ARG A 617 -6.19 20.16 9.61
N ARG A 618 -7.35 20.28 9.06
CA ARG A 618 -7.75 21.52 8.41
C ARG A 618 -7.75 22.59 9.49
N ASN A 619 -7.09 23.71 9.23
CA ASN A 619 -7.31 24.89 10.03
C ASN A 619 -8.82 25.05 10.14
N ARG A 620 -9.39 24.69 11.28
CA ARG A 620 -10.80 24.91 11.54
C ARG A 620 -10.97 26.39 11.32
N LEU A 621 -11.67 26.76 10.27
CA LEU A 621 -12.36 28.06 10.29
C LEU A 621 -13.03 28.06 11.64
N PRO A 622 -12.77 29.06 12.50
CA PRO A 622 -13.32 29.04 13.85
C PRO A 622 -14.80 28.73 13.68
N TYR A 623 -15.24 27.58 14.20
CA TYR A 623 -16.66 27.33 14.33
C TYR A 623 -17.17 28.56 15.03
N ALA A 624 -17.98 29.35 14.33
CA ALA A 624 -18.73 30.39 15.00
C ALA A 624 -19.47 29.63 16.10
N GLU A 625 -19.06 29.86 17.36
CA GLU A 625 -19.78 29.31 18.50
C GLU A 625 -21.25 29.64 18.27
N PRO A 626 -22.17 28.69 18.42
CA PRO A 626 -23.58 29.01 18.35
C PRO A 626 -23.77 30.19 19.30
N LYS A 627 -24.18 31.32 18.80
CA LYS A 627 -24.63 32.42 19.66
C LYS A 627 -25.85 31.88 20.36
N ASP A 628 -25.74 31.75 21.69
CA ASP A 628 -26.84 31.44 22.60
C ASP A 628 -28.11 32.24 22.31
#